data_1d561de9365281644d9e52ec932d928b
#
_entry.id   1d561de9365281644d9e52ec932d928b
#
_cell.length_a   1.000
_cell.length_b   1.000
_cell.length_c   1.000
_cell.angle_alpha   90.00
_cell.angle_beta   90.00
_cell.angle_gamma   90.00
#
_symmetry.space_group_name_H-M   'P 1'
#
loop_
_entity.id
_entity.type
_entity.pdbx_description
1 polymer ?
#
loop_
_entity_poly.entity_id
_entity_poly.type
_entity_poly.pdbx_seq_one_letter_code
_entity_poly.pdbx_strand_id
1 'polypeptide(L)'
;MVDSAKRANPRAESGLSASVLVLNRYYAPVHVITVRRAVCLLVRDLAEVIHVENGQYYNYDFARWVELSEILAAEPDVHSDWINSIRFSLQVPRIIRLFDYDRMPRKTLRFSRRNIFARDGYRCMYCCKRFPMHQLSLDHVVPRSRGGKTDWENIVTSCVHCNVKKGGRTPHEAQMGLMRQPERPKRSPLLSSKLRNPKYFVWKVFLDSESSSVEVL
;
A
#
# COMPACT_ATOMS: atom_id res chain seq x y z
N MET A 1 20.09 -16.43 -40.59
CA MET A 1 18.79 -15.81 -40.17
C MET A 1 18.55 -16.27 -38.77
N VAL A 2 18.88 -15.42 -37.80
CA VAL A 2 18.70 -15.73 -36.38
C VAL A 2 17.62 -14.80 -35.88
N ASP A 3 16.50 -15.41 -35.56
CA ASP A 3 15.27 -14.76 -35.09
C ASP A 3 15.50 -14.24 -33.67
N SER A 4 15.64 -12.94 -33.53
CA SER A 4 15.87 -12.23 -32.27
C SER A 4 14.52 -12.00 -31.62
N ALA A 5 13.96 -13.06 -30.99
CA ALA A 5 12.78 -12.94 -30.14
C ALA A 5 13.11 -12.03 -28.95
N LYS A 6 12.67 -10.76 -29.02
CA LYS A 6 12.62 -9.83 -27.90
C LYS A 6 11.76 -10.45 -26.80
N ARG A 7 12.41 -11.07 -25.81
CA ARG A 7 11.77 -11.45 -24.55
C ARG A 7 11.29 -10.16 -23.87
N ALA A 8 10.01 -9.91 -23.94
CA ALA A 8 9.37 -8.89 -23.13
C ALA A 8 9.67 -9.17 -21.67
N ASN A 9 10.37 -8.24 -21.01
CA ASN A 9 10.70 -8.32 -19.60
C ASN A 9 9.39 -8.12 -18.78
N PRO A 10 8.89 -9.12 -18.04
CA PRO A 10 7.64 -9.00 -17.27
C PRO A 10 7.76 -8.04 -16.05
N ARG A 11 8.87 -7.33 -15.90
CA ARG A 11 9.13 -6.35 -14.83
C ARG A 11 8.70 -4.92 -15.12
N ALA A 12 8.10 -4.64 -16.25
CA ALA A 12 7.50 -3.33 -16.55
C ALA A 12 6.04 -3.25 -16.07
N GLU A 13 5.74 -3.57 -14.82
CA GLU A 13 4.73 -2.79 -14.12
C GLU A 13 5.23 -1.35 -14.20
N SER A 14 4.54 -0.52 -15.00
CA SER A 14 5.00 0.84 -15.26
C SER A 14 5.34 1.48 -13.92
N GLY A 15 6.53 2.09 -13.77
CA GLY A 15 6.95 2.74 -12.53
C GLY A 15 5.88 3.66 -11.95
N LEU A 16 4.90 4.08 -12.78
CA LEU A 16 3.72 4.88 -12.44
C LEU A 16 2.74 4.18 -11.48
N SER A 17 2.73 2.84 -11.39
CA SER A 17 1.88 2.09 -10.44
C SER A 17 2.51 1.91 -9.06
N ALA A 18 3.80 2.20 -8.93
CA ALA A 18 4.50 2.15 -7.66
C ALA A 18 3.90 3.15 -6.65
N SER A 19 4.23 2.95 -5.39
CA SER A 19 3.69 3.76 -4.29
C SER A 19 4.75 4.67 -3.70
N VAL A 20 4.31 5.86 -3.28
CA VAL A 20 5.15 6.89 -2.68
C VAL A 20 4.59 7.27 -1.33
N LEU A 21 5.43 7.28 -0.29
CA LEU A 21 5.08 7.78 1.04
C LEU A 21 5.07 9.31 1.00
N VAL A 22 4.02 9.91 1.54
CA VAL A 22 3.88 11.36 1.66
C VAL A 22 4.06 11.74 3.11
N LEU A 23 4.99 12.66 3.36
CA LEU A 23 5.21 13.30 4.65
C LEU A 23 4.56 14.70 4.65
N ASN A 24 4.15 15.16 5.82
CA ASN A 24 3.77 16.56 6.00
C ASN A 24 5.02 17.43 6.18
N ARG A 25 4.83 18.76 6.36
CA ARG A 25 5.95 19.70 6.57
C ARG A 25 6.84 19.36 7.78
N TYR A 26 6.33 18.60 8.75
CA TYR A 26 7.04 18.18 9.96
C TYR A 26 7.62 16.76 9.85
N TYR A 27 7.74 16.21 8.64
CA TYR A 27 8.21 14.86 8.36
C TYR A 27 7.33 13.74 8.94
N ALA A 28 6.12 14.04 9.41
CA ALA A 28 5.18 13.01 9.84
C ALA A 28 4.51 12.34 8.62
N PRO A 29 4.46 11.00 8.57
CA PRO A 29 3.88 10.26 7.46
C PRO A 29 2.34 10.39 7.46
N VAL A 30 1.76 10.87 6.37
CA VAL A 30 0.31 11.15 6.26
C VAL A 30 -0.42 10.26 5.28
N HIS A 31 0.15 9.99 4.10
CA HIS A 31 -0.49 9.23 3.03
C HIS A 31 0.49 8.34 2.28
N VAL A 32 -0.06 7.33 1.59
CA VAL A 32 0.62 6.63 0.51
C VAL A 32 -0.17 6.88 -0.77
N ILE A 33 0.49 7.44 -1.77
CA ILE A 33 -0.11 7.80 -3.06
C ILE A 33 0.56 7.06 -4.22
N THR A 34 -0.01 7.16 -5.42
CA THR A 34 0.61 6.66 -6.65
C THR A 34 1.73 7.60 -7.11
N VAL A 35 2.69 7.06 -7.85
CA VAL A 35 3.79 7.84 -8.44
C VAL A 35 3.28 8.97 -9.34
N ARG A 36 2.24 8.71 -10.15
CA ARG A 36 1.63 9.75 -10.99
C ARG A 36 1.24 10.98 -10.17
N ARG A 37 0.58 10.77 -9.03
CA ARG A 37 0.17 11.87 -8.14
C ARG A 37 1.37 12.54 -7.49
N ALA A 38 2.40 11.79 -7.10
CA ALA A 38 3.62 12.32 -6.53
C ALA A 38 4.35 13.25 -7.53
N VAL A 39 4.54 12.78 -8.77
CA VAL A 39 5.16 13.59 -9.84
C VAL A 39 4.37 14.87 -10.11
N CYS A 40 3.04 14.81 -10.15
CA CYS A 40 2.21 16.02 -10.29
C CYS A 40 2.42 17.03 -9.15
N LEU A 41 2.67 16.57 -7.92
CA LEU A 41 2.95 17.47 -6.79
C LEU A 41 4.37 18.08 -6.90
N LEU A 42 5.35 17.30 -7.30
CA LEU A 42 6.74 17.73 -7.50
C LEU A 42 6.86 18.76 -8.62
N VAL A 43 6.27 18.50 -9.79
CA VAL A 43 6.30 19.42 -10.95
C VAL A 43 5.60 20.77 -10.66
N ARG A 44 4.66 20.77 -9.70
CA ARG A 44 3.94 21.99 -9.27
C ARG A 44 4.61 22.69 -8.08
N ASP A 45 5.80 22.30 -7.71
CA ASP A 45 6.54 22.84 -6.55
C ASP A 45 5.73 22.80 -5.23
N LEU A 46 4.84 21.81 -5.06
CA LEU A 46 4.08 21.59 -3.83
C LEU A 46 4.73 20.58 -2.89
N ALA A 47 5.77 19.91 -3.35
CA ALA A 47 6.50 18.89 -2.61
C ALA A 47 7.96 18.81 -3.07
N GLU A 48 8.78 18.19 -2.25
CA GLU A 48 10.16 17.80 -2.57
C GLU A 48 10.34 16.30 -2.34
N VAL A 49 11.37 15.73 -2.99
CA VAL A 49 11.76 14.33 -2.78
C VAL A 49 12.62 14.24 -1.52
N ILE A 50 12.34 13.25 -0.67
CA ILE A 50 13.23 12.85 0.43
C ILE A 50 13.95 11.58 0.01
N HIS A 51 15.25 11.71 -0.22
CA HIS A 51 16.15 10.59 -0.49
C HIS A 51 16.91 10.22 0.79
N VAL A 52 16.96 8.92 1.07
CA VAL A 52 17.66 8.42 2.26
C VAL A 52 18.82 7.56 1.79
N GLU A 53 20.02 8.00 2.12
CA GLU A 53 21.26 7.31 1.78
C GLU A 53 22.17 7.27 3.00
N ASN A 54 22.71 6.10 3.34
CA ASN A 54 23.61 5.89 4.48
C ASN A 54 23.08 6.47 5.82
N GLY A 55 21.74 6.46 6.00
CA GLY A 55 21.09 6.99 7.20
C GLY A 55 20.96 8.52 7.22
N GLN A 56 21.39 9.21 6.17
CA GLN A 56 21.22 10.65 5.99
C GLN A 56 20.02 10.96 5.08
N TYR A 57 19.44 12.14 5.28
CA TYR A 57 18.27 12.62 4.52
C TYR A 57 18.70 13.76 3.61
N TYR A 58 18.38 13.63 2.35
CA TYR A 58 18.62 14.65 1.33
C TYR A 58 17.30 15.09 0.72
N ASN A 59 17.14 16.40 0.56
CA ASN A 59 15.93 16.99 0.00
C ASN A 59 16.25 17.49 -1.41
N TYR A 60 15.43 17.08 -2.37
CA TYR A 60 15.57 17.45 -3.77
C TYR A 60 14.26 18.04 -4.30
N ASP A 61 14.32 19.21 -4.94
CA ASP A 61 13.27 19.68 -5.82
C ASP A 61 13.17 18.76 -7.06
N PHE A 62 12.17 18.99 -7.89
CA PHE A 62 11.95 18.12 -9.06
C PHE A 62 13.12 18.17 -10.05
N ALA A 63 13.70 19.36 -10.31
CA ALA A 63 14.79 19.53 -11.28
C ALA A 63 16.06 18.77 -10.83
N ARG A 64 16.47 18.99 -9.58
CA ARG A 64 17.62 18.29 -8.98
C ARG A 64 17.41 16.79 -8.89
N TRP A 65 16.16 16.34 -8.66
CA TRP A 65 15.83 14.92 -8.64
C TRP A 65 15.97 14.28 -10.03
N VAL A 66 15.62 15.01 -11.10
CA VAL A 66 15.85 14.57 -12.49
C VAL A 66 17.35 14.43 -12.74
N GLU A 67 18.17 15.44 -12.42
CA GLU A 67 19.63 15.42 -12.58
C GLU A 67 20.27 14.24 -11.81
N LEU A 68 19.88 14.05 -10.56
CA LEU A 68 20.35 12.90 -9.76
C LEU A 68 19.92 11.56 -10.36
N SER A 69 18.70 11.49 -10.89
CA SER A 69 18.19 10.27 -11.51
C SER A 69 19.01 9.87 -12.75
N GLU A 70 19.52 10.82 -13.52
CA GLU A 70 20.39 10.54 -14.67
C GLU A 70 21.73 9.95 -14.21
N ILE A 71 22.28 10.43 -13.11
CA ILE A 71 23.51 9.88 -12.50
C ILE A 71 23.26 8.45 -12.01
N LEU A 72 22.16 8.25 -11.26
CA LEU A 72 21.79 6.94 -10.72
C LEU A 72 21.40 5.91 -11.77
N ALA A 73 21.05 6.35 -12.98
CA ALA A 73 20.74 5.46 -14.10
C ALA A 73 21.98 4.72 -14.62
N ALA A 74 23.20 5.21 -14.34
CA ALA A 74 24.43 4.52 -14.72
C ALA A 74 24.63 3.22 -13.91
N GLU A 75 24.23 3.21 -12.63
CA GLU A 75 24.30 2.03 -11.74
C GLU A 75 22.96 1.87 -10.98
N PRO A 76 21.92 1.38 -11.67
CA PRO A 76 20.58 1.31 -11.07
C PRO A 76 20.52 0.24 -9.97
N ASP A 77 20.03 0.63 -8.78
CA ASP A 77 19.72 -0.31 -7.72
C ASP A 77 18.59 -1.28 -8.15
N VAL A 78 18.72 -2.55 -7.75
CA VAL A 78 17.79 -3.65 -8.06
C VAL A 78 16.36 -3.38 -7.57
N HIS A 79 16.22 -2.57 -6.53
CA HIS A 79 14.93 -2.22 -5.93
C HIS A 79 14.35 -0.91 -6.45
N SER A 80 15.06 -0.21 -7.34
CA SER A 80 14.58 1.03 -7.94
C SER A 80 13.57 0.75 -9.05
N ASP A 81 12.51 1.56 -9.11
CA ASP A 81 11.59 1.62 -10.24
C ASP A 81 11.91 2.89 -11.05
N TRP A 82 11.72 2.81 -12.36
CA TRP A 82 12.08 3.90 -13.29
C TRP A 82 10.90 4.30 -14.15
N ILE A 83 10.81 5.58 -14.46
CA ILE A 83 9.93 6.14 -15.48
C ILE A 83 10.82 6.63 -16.61
N ASN A 84 10.73 5.98 -17.74
CA ASN A 84 11.48 6.37 -18.92
C ASN A 84 10.62 7.28 -19.81
N SER A 85 11.13 8.45 -20.10
CA SER A 85 10.62 9.41 -21.08
C SER A 85 11.55 9.45 -22.30
N ILE A 86 11.13 10.16 -23.34
CA ILE A 86 11.98 10.38 -24.53
C ILE A 86 13.21 11.24 -24.18
N ARG A 87 13.10 12.10 -23.15
CA ARG A 87 14.11 13.11 -22.82
C ARG A 87 14.92 12.80 -21.57
N PHE A 88 14.40 12.01 -20.65
CA PHE A 88 15.05 11.69 -19.37
C PHE A 88 14.55 10.37 -18.78
N SER A 89 15.35 9.76 -17.94
CA SER A 89 14.98 8.64 -17.08
C SER A 89 14.83 9.15 -15.65
N LEU A 90 13.66 8.97 -15.05
CA LEU A 90 13.37 9.42 -13.70
C LEU A 90 13.29 8.22 -12.76
N GLN A 91 14.13 8.19 -11.75
CA GLN A 91 13.98 7.25 -10.65
C GLN A 91 12.70 7.58 -9.87
N VAL A 92 11.85 6.57 -9.63
CA VAL A 92 10.64 6.75 -8.84
C VAL A 92 10.98 7.13 -7.41
N PRO A 93 10.62 8.33 -6.93
CA PRO A 93 10.86 8.71 -5.55
C PRO A 93 10.07 7.80 -4.61
N ARG A 94 10.69 7.36 -3.52
CA ARG A 94 10.00 6.54 -2.51
C ARG A 94 9.26 7.36 -1.50
N ILE A 95 9.72 8.57 -1.25
CA ILE A 95 9.20 9.47 -0.23
C ILE A 95 9.17 10.89 -0.79
N ILE A 96 8.09 11.61 -0.54
CA ILE A 96 7.98 13.05 -0.79
C ILE A 96 7.49 13.77 0.47
N ARG A 97 7.90 15.03 0.65
CA ARG A 97 7.43 15.91 1.71
C ARG A 97 6.66 17.07 1.11
N LEU A 98 5.49 17.34 1.64
CA LEU A 98 4.67 18.49 1.26
C LEU A 98 5.14 19.75 1.99
N PHE A 99 5.16 20.90 1.30
CA PHE A 99 5.59 22.17 1.90
C PHE A 99 4.51 22.77 2.84
N ASP A 100 3.26 22.82 2.39
CA ASP A 100 2.19 23.56 3.08
C ASP A 100 1.17 22.67 3.80
N TYR A 101 1.46 21.38 3.96
CA TYR A 101 0.58 20.47 4.64
C TYR A 101 1.06 20.20 6.08
N ASP A 102 0.34 20.76 7.05
CA ASP A 102 0.67 20.73 8.48
C ASP A 102 -0.18 19.74 9.31
N ARG A 103 -1.24 19.18 8.69
CA ARG A 103 -2.14 18.27 9.42
C ARG A 103 -1.41 17.03 9.90
N MET A 104 -1.60 16.72 11.18
CA MET A 104 -1.11 15.46 11.76
C MET A 104 -1.98 14.29 11.31
N PRO A 105 -1.39 13.11 11.07
CA PRO A 105 -2.14 11.92 10.70
C PRO A 105 -3.14 11.54 11.81
N ARG A 106 -4.33 11.10 11.39
CA ARG A 106 -5.32 10.59 12.34
C ARG A 106 -4.78 9.28 12.95
N LYS A 107 -4.82 9.16 14.29
CA LYS A 107 -4.39 7.93 14.99
C LYS A 107 -5.35 6.75 14.83
N THR A 108 -6.52 6.95 14.19
CA THR A 108 -7.54 5.92 14.04
C THR A 108 -7.47 5.23 12.68
N LEU A 109 -7.25 3.93 12.71
CA LEU A 109 -7.31 3.12 11.49
C LEU A 109 -8.74 3.08 10.95
N ARG A 110 -8.90 3.49 9.69
CA ARG A 110 -10.20 3.51 9.01
C ARG A 110 -10.71 2.08 8.79
N PHE A 111 -11.91 1.78 9.27
CA PHE A 111 -12.63 0.57 8.92
C PHE A 111 -13.09 0.67 7.46
N SER A 112 -12.57 -0.21 6.60
CA SER A 112 -12.92 -0.24 5.17
C SER A 112 -12.76 -1.64 4.57
N ARG A 113 -13.50 -1.90 3.49
CA ARG A 113 -13.42 -3.17 2.75
C ARG A 113 -11.98 -3.53 2.35
N ARG A 114 -11.20 -2.56 1.85
CA ARG A 114 -9.80 -2.76 1.45
C ARG A 114 -8.93 -3.17 2.64
N ASN A 115 -9.11 -2.50 3.78
CA ASN A 115 -8.34 -2.81 4.99
C ASN A 115 -8.71 -4.19 5.57
N ILE A 116 -9.99 -4.61 5.52
CA ILE A 116 -10.40 -5.96 5.93
C ILE A 116 -9.75 -7.00 5.00
N PHE A 117 -9.85 -6.84 3.69
CA PHE A 117 -9.23 -7.77 2.74
C PHE A 117 -7.72 -7.87 2.94
N ALA A 118 -7.04 -6.74 3.15
CA ALA A 118 -5.61 -6.72 3.41
C ALA A 118 -5.25 -7.38 4.76
N ARG A 119 -6.05 -7.15 5.83
CA ARG A 119 -5.91 -7.82 7.13
C ARG A 119 -5.96 -9.35 6.98
N ASP A 120 -6.90 -9.83 6.19
CA ASP A 120 -7.15 -11.26 5.99
C ASP A 120 -6.29 -11.86 4.85
N GLY A 121 -5.38 -11.06 4.27
CA GLY A 121 -4.45 -11.50 3.23
C GLY A 121 -5.13 -11.91 1.94
N TYR A 122 -6.28 -11.30 1.61
CA TYR A 122 -7.11 -11.65 0.44
C TYR A 122 -7.51 -13.13 0.42
N ARG A 123 -7.75 -13.71 1.61
CA ARG A 123 -8.18 -15.09 1.79
C ARG A 123 -9.59 -15.15 2.38
N CYS A 124 -10.35 -16.16 1.97
CA CYS A 124 -11.58 -16.52 2.65
C CYS A 124 -11.25 -17.08 4.04
N MET A 125 -11.83 -16.50 5.09
CA MET A 125 -11.58 -16.90 6.48
C MET A 125 -12.26 -18.24 6.86
N TYR A 126 -13.08 -18.79 5.96
CA TYR A 126 -13.74 -20.09 6.14
C TYR A 126 -13.03 -21.22 5.40
N CYS A 127 -12.78 -21.09 4.11
CA CYS A 127 -12.11 -22.13 3.33
C CYS A 127 -10.61 -21.91 3.14
N CYS A 128 -10.04 -20.85 3.67
CA CYS A 128 -8.61 -20.50 3.66
C CYS A 128 -7.99 -20.29 2.26
N LYS A 129 -8.78 -20.36 1.19
CA LYS A 129 -8.32 -20.16 -0.19
C LYS A 129 -8.19 -18.66 -0.52
N ARG A 130 -7.21 -18.32 -1.37
CA ARG A 130 -7.07 -16.97 -1.92
C ARG A 130 -7.98 -16.80 -3.11
N PHE A 131 -8.53 -15.58 -3.24
CA PHE A 131 -9.39 -15.19 -4.36
C PHE A 131 -9.06 -13.79 -4.83
N PRO A 132 -9.30 -13.47 -6.10
CA PRO A 132 -9.27 -12.09 -6.58
C PRO A 132 -10.38 -11.27 -5.88
N MET A 133 -10.16 -9.95 -5.77
CA MET A 133 -11.06 -9.06 -4.98
C MET A 133 -12.53 -9.11 -5.39
N HIS A 134 -12.82 -9.34 -6.66
CA HIS A 134 -14.19 -9.40 -7.17
C HIS A 134 -14.95 -10.66 -6.73
N GLN A 135 -14.25 -11.72 -6.31
CA GLN A 135 -14.82 -12.95 -5.76
C GLN A 135 -14.86 -12.96 -4.23
N LEU A 136 -14.38 -11.86 -3.60
CA LEU A 136 -14.41 -11.70 -2.16
C LEU A 136 -15.55 -10.78 -1.73
N SER A 137 -16.16 -11.12 -0.62
CA SER A 137 -17.18 -10.35 0.08
C SER A 137 -16.79 -10.13 1.54
N LEU A 138 -17.49 -9.22 2.20
CA LEU A 138 -17.43 -9.09 3.67
C LEU A 138 -18.60 -9.87 4.27
N ASP A 139 -18.30 -10.60 5.33
CA ASP A 139 -19.30 -11.35 6.08
C ASP A 139 -19.24 -10.99 7.57
N HIS A 140 -20.42 -10.94 8.20
CA HIS A 140 -20.55 -10.79 9.64
C HIS A 140 -20.44 -12.15 10.32
N VAL A 141 -19.46 -12.37 11.18
CA VAL A 141 -19.32 -13.62 11.94
C VAL A 141 -20.60 -13.88 12.75
N VAL A 142 -21.02 -12.91 13.56
CA VAL A 142 -22.36 -12.87 14.14
C VAL A 142 -23.25 -12.04 13.22
N PRO A 143 -24.33 -12.59 12.65
CA PRO A 143 -25.20 -11.88 11.72
C PRO A 143 -25.83 -10.61 12.33
N ARG A 144 -26.05 -9.60 11.49
CA ARG A 144 -26.71 -8.35 11.95
C ARG A 144 -28.09 -8.59 12.54
N SER A 145 -28.85 -9.51 11.97
CA SER A 145 -30.17 -9.93 12.47
C SER A 145 -30.13 -10.51 13.89
N ARG A 146 -28.92 -10.83 14.38
CA ARG A 146 -28.68 -11.37 15.72
C ARG A 146 -27.86 -10.41 16.58
N GLY A 147 -27.86 -9.14 16.26
CA GLY A 147 -27.14 -8.11 17.01
C GLY A 147 -25.64 -7.95 16.67
N GLY A 148 -25.15 -8.64 15.63
CA GLY A 148 -23.77 -8.52 15.19
C GLY A 148 -23.43 -7.10 14.70
N LYS A 149 -22.33 -6.53 15.22
CA LYS A 149 -21.86 -5.18 14.86
C LYS A 149 -21.04 -5.21 13.57
N THR A 150 -20.98 -4.06 12.89
CA THR A 150 -20.12 -3.86 11.73
C THR A 150 -18.81 -3.19 12.19
N ASP A 151 -17.91 -4.00 12.73
CA ASP A 151 -16.62 -3.58 13.29
C ASP A 151 -15.50 -4.58 12.97
N TRP A 152 -14.30 -4.27 13.46
CA TRP A 152 -13.11 -5.07 13.22
C TRP A 152 -13.17 -6.47 13.79
N GLU A 153 -13.89 -6.65 14.89
CA GLU A 153 -14.00 -7.89 15.66
C GLU A 153 -15.10 -8.81 15.14
N ASN A 154 -15.97 -8.32 14.26
CA ASN A 154 -17.09 -9.11 13.73
C ASN A 154 -17.12 -9.25 12.19
N ILE A 155 -16.30 -8.49 11.45
CA ILE A 155 -16.27 -8.59 9.98
C ILE A 155 -15.05 -9.38 9.53
N VAL A 156 -15.27 -10.32 8.60
CA VAL A 156 -14.23 -11.13 7.97
C VAL A 156 -14.35 -11.14 6.45
N THR A 157 -13.24 -11.46 5.80
CA THR A 157 -13.23 -11.73 4.36
C THR A 157 -13.78 -13.13 4.09
N SER A 158 -14.74 -13.24 3.18
CA SER A 158 -15.34 -14.49 2.73
C SER A 158 -15.38 -14.56 1.22
N CYS A 159 -15.17 -15.74 0.61
CA CYS A 159 -15.55 -15.92 -0.80
C CYS A 159 -17.08 -15.99 -0.93
N VAL A 160 -17.58 -15.68 -2.12
CA VAL A 160 -19.02 -15.67 -2.39
C VAL A 160 -19.67 -17.00 -2.01
N HIS A 161 -19.04 -18.14 -2.37
CA HIS A 161 -19.56 -19.47 -2.06
C HIS A 161 -19.71 -19.71 -0.55
N CYS A 162 -18.69 -19.45 0.25
CA CYS A 162 -18.73 -19.63 1.71
C CYS A 162 -19.72 -18.67 2.37
N ASN A 163 -19.83 -17.43 1.86
CA ASN A 163 -20.76 -16.44 2.38
C ASN A 163 -22.22 -16.91 2.16
N VAL A 164 -22.56 -17.39 0.97
CA VAL A 164 -23.88 -17.96 0.65
C VAL A 164 -24.16 -19.20 1.51
N LYS A 165 -23.19 -20.13 1.62
CA LYS A 165 -23.33 -21.33 2.46
C LYS A 165 -23.61 -20.99 3.92
N LYS A 166 -22.95 -19.99 4.48
CA LYS A 166 -23.15 -19.54 5.86
C LYS A 166 -24.53 -18.89 6.03
N GLY A 167 -24.92 -18.03 5.09
CA GLY A 167 -26.20 -17.32 5.15
C GLY A 167 -26.33 -16.46 6.42
N GLY A 168 -27.54 -16.37 6.98
CA GLY A 168 -27.81 -15.64 8.22
C GLY A 168 -27.48 -16.39 9.51
N ARG A 169 -26.66 -17.43 9.46
CA ARG A 169 -26.27 -18.27 10.60
C ARG A 169 -24.90 -17.85 11.14
N THR A 170 -24.60 -18.22 12.37
CA THR A 170 -23.22 -18.17 12.91
C THR A 170 -22.35 -19.25 12.26
N PRO A 171 -21.01 -19.15 12.28
CA PRO A 171 -20.12 -20.18 11.75
C PRO A 171 -20.39 -21.56 12.39
N HIS A 172 -20.62 -21.60 13.70
CA HIS A 172 -20.94 -22.82 14.42
C HIS A 172 -22.21 -23.50 13.89
N GLU A 173 -23.31 -22.74 13.75
CA GLU A 173 -24.59 -23.27 13.21
C GLU A 173 -24.48 -23.69 11.73
N ALA A 174 -23.60 -23.07 10.97
CA ALA A 174 -23.33 -23.43 9.58
C ALA A 174 -22.33 -24.59 9.46
N GLN A 175 -21.82 -25.11 10.56
CA GLN A 175 -20.75 -26.11 10.62
C GLN A 175 -19.52 -25.69 9.83
N MET A 176 -19.15 -24.42 9.97
CA MET A 176 -18.02 -23.80 9.28
C MET A 176 -16.96 -23.36 10.31
N GLY A 177 -15.73 -23.80 10.14
CA GLY A 177 -14.61 -23.31 10.91
C GLY A 177 -14.21 -21.89 10.49
N LEU A 178 -13.79 -21.07 11.45
CA LEU A 178 -13.17 -19.79 11.19
C LEU A 178 -11.65 -19.93 11.36
N MET A 179 -10.87 -19.53 10.35
CA MET A 179 -9.40 -19.65 10.36
C MET A 179 -8.75 -18.98 11.58
N ARG A 180 -9.28 -17.82 11.97
CA ARG A 180 -8.91 -17.06 13.17
C ARG A 180 -10.02 -16.11 13.53
N GLN A 181 -10.08 -15.72 14.81
CA GLN A 181 -10.99 -14.66 15.23
C GLN A 181 -10.58 -13.33 14.60
N PRO A 182 -11.54 -12.52 14.14
CA PRO A 182 -11.24 -11.20 13.62
C PRO A 182 -10.87 -10.24 14.76
N GLU A 183 -9.76 -9.52 14.55
CA GLU A 183 -9.25 -8.55 15.52
C GLU A 183 -8.97 -7.22 14.83
N ARG A 184 -9.00 -6.14 15.61
CA ARG A 184 -8.58 -4.83 15.14
C ARG A 184 -7.06 -4.80 14.98
N PRO A 185 -6.54 -4.52 13.77
CA PRO A 185 -5.10 -4.46 13.56
C PRO A 185 -4.50 -3.22 14.25
N LYS A 186 -3.30 -3.37 14.78
CA LYS A 186 -2.56 -2.26 15.41
C LYS A 186 -2.08 -1.21 14.40
N ARG A 187 -1.78 -1.62 13.16
CA ARG A 187 -1.31 -0.76 12.06
C ARG A 187 -2.14 -1.02 10.81
N SER A 188 -2.08 -0.09 9.83
CA SER A 188 -2.76 -0.27 8.55
C SER A 188 -2.33 -1.57 7.85
N PRO A 189 -3.26 -2.53 7.59
CA PRO A 189 -2.93 -3.78 6.92
C PRO A 189 -2.39 -3.58 5.51
N LEU A 190 -2.88 -2.55 4.79
CA LEU A 190 -2.38 -2.19 3.46
C LEU A 190 -0.92 -1.72 3.53
N LEU A 191 -0.59 -0.89 4.51
CA LEU A 191 0.79 -0.43 4.72
C LEU A 191 1.70 -1.59 5.11
N SER A 192 1.26 -2.44 6.04
CA SER A 192 2.01 -3.64 6.45
C SER A 192 2.28 -4.59 5.28
N SER A 193 1.32 -4.72 4.35
CA SER A 193 1.52 -5.51 3.12
C SER A 193 2.60 -4.90 2.21
N LYS A 194 2.63 -3.57 2.07
CA LYS A 194 3.66 -2.89 1.27
C LYS A 194 5.05 -3.00 1.89
N LEU A 195 5.17 -2.87 3.21
CA LEU A 195 6.44 -2.99 3.94
C LEU A 195 7.08 -4.39 3.90
N ARG A 196 6.39 -5.40 3.37
CA ARG A 196 6.99 -6.71 3.06
C ARG A 196 7.84 -6.69 1.79
N ASN A 197 7.67 -5.68 0.93
CA ASN A 197 8.46 -5.53 -0.28
C ASN A 197 9.71 -4.69 0.03
N PRO A 198 10.92 -5.17 -0.26
CA PRO A 198 12.18 -4.45 -0.01
C PRO A 198 12.21 -3.03 -0.56
N LYS A 199 11.56 -2.78 -1.69
CA LYS A 199 11.44 -1.44 -2.31
C LYS A 199 10.96 -0.35 -1.34
N TYR A 200 10.18 -0.71 -0.31
CA TYR A 200 9.58 0.23 0.63
C TYR A 200 10.19 0.17 2.03
N PHE A 201 11.33 -0.51 2.22
CA PHE A 201 11.98 -0.60 3.53
C PHE A 201 12.42 0.77 4.06
N VAL A 202 12.79 1.69 3.17
CA VAL A 202 13.12 3.07 3.53
C VAL A 202 11.99 3.80 4.27
N TRP A 203 10.73 3.40 4.05
CA TRP A 203 9.58 3.99 4.76
C TRP A 203 9.58 3.70 6.26
N LYS A 204 10.22 2.61 6.71
CA LYS A 204 10.28 2.24 8.13
C LYS A 204 10.88 3.35 8.97
N VAL A 205 11.86 4.06 8.43
CA VAL A 205 12.51 5.18 9.12
C VAL A 205 11.52 6.23 9.62
N PHE A 206 10.45 6.49 8.84
CA PHE A 206 9.42 7.47 9.18
C PHE A 206 8.19 6.85 9.86
N LEU A 207 8.01 5.54 9.77
CA LEU A 207 6.84 4.83 10.28
C LEU A 207 7.06 4.24 11.67
N ASP A 208 8.30 3.95 12.04
CA ASP A 208 8.63 3.33 13.35
C ASP A 208 8.77 4.37 14.46
N SER A 209 9.00 5.65 14.12
CA SER A 209 9.08 6.75 15.09
C SER A 209 7.73 7.14 15.70
N GLU A 210 6.62 6.77 15.05
CA GLU A 210 5.27 6.99 15.56
C GLU A 210 4.35 5.81 15.20
N SER A 211 3.42 5.45 16.09
CA SER A 211 2.30 4.52 15.83
C SER A 211 1.28 5.18 14.86
N SER A 212 1.74 5.54 13.67
CA SER A 212 0.98 6.33 12.71
C SER A 212 0.02 5.46 11.91
N SER A 213 -1.25 5.82 11.93
CA SER A 213 -2.27 5.28 11.02
C SER A 213 -2.18 6.00 9.68
N VAL A 214 -1.23 5.60 8.84
CA VAL A 214 -1.08 6.14 7.48
C VAL A 214 -2.17 5.58 6.58
N GLU A 215 -2.92 6.45 5.91
CA GLU A 215 -3.92 6.04 4.92
C GLU A 215 -3.25 5.73 3.58
N VAL A 216 -3.60 4.57 3.01
CA VAL A 216 -3.25 4.19 1.64
C VAL A 216 -4.43 4.54 0.75
N LEU A 217 -4.26 5.53 -0.11
CA LEU A 217 -5.25 6.03 -1.08
C LEU A 217 -5.24 5.22 -2.38
#